data_efdb161815e3e857c9fad1a06da6e730
#
_entry.id   efdb161815e3e857c9fad1a06da6e730
#
_cell.length_a   1.000
_cell.length_b   1.000
_cell.length_c   1.000
_cell.angle_alpha   90.00
_cell.angle_beta   90.00
_cell.angle_gamma   90.00
#
_symmetry.space_group_name_H-M   'P 1'
#
loop_
_entity.id
_entity.type
_entity.pdbx_description
1 polymer ?
#
loop_
_entity_poly.entity_id
_entity_poly.type
_entity_poly.pdbx_seq_one_letter_code
_entity_poly.pdbx_strand_id
1 'polypeptide(L)'
;MKTTPKQNILVVDDAPTAIDILVRNLVSRGYCIFTASNVVDAVKILESAPIDLVITDYKMPRISGLDLIRHIRANFSETEVIMITGYATVKGAVQAVKMGADEYLPKPFTDDELFSAVDRALNKQELRRVVKNGKPRGMPEAHGIVGKSKPVRKLLAEIEKASKSPATVLVLGESGTGKELVARAIHYSSKRASAPFVPVNCGAIPEKLLESELFGHVKGAFTGANESRAGFFQTADGGTILLDEINEMSPAMQVKLLRVLQDKQVGMVGAR
;
A
#
# COMPACT_ATOMS: atom_id res chain seq x y z
N MET A 1 -19.53 -18.38 20.39
CA MET A 1 -18.32 -17.87 19.77
C MET A 1 -18.46 -18.02 18.26
N LYS A 2 -18.62 -16.93 17.50
CA LYS A 2 -18.63 -17.00 16.02
C LYS A 2 -17.17 -17.12 15.59
N THR A 3 -16.77 -18.28 15.11
CA THR A 3 -15.48 -18.48 14.46
C THR A 3 -15.47 -17.64 13.18
N THR A 4 -14.68 -16.60 13.16
CA THR A 4 -14.34 -15.87 11.92
C THR A 4 -13.77 -16.90 10.94
N PRO A 5 -14.21 -16.97 9.68
CA PRO A 5 -13.64 -17.90 8.72
C PRO A 5 -12.13 -17.61 8.62
N LYS A 6 -11.32 -18.68 8.73
CA LYS A 6 -9.87 -18.58 8.58
C LYS A 6 -9.57 -18.10 7.15
N GLN A 7 -8.82 -17.02 7.03
CA GLN A 7 -8.39 -16.52 5.73
C GLN A 7 -7.29 -17.42 5.16
N ASN A 8 -7.36 -17.66 3.85
CA ASN A 8 -6.44 -18.52 3.12
C ASN A 8 -5.32 -17.67 2.50
N ILE A 9 -4.09 -17.96 2.89
CA ILE A 9 -2.89 -17.26 2.38
C ILE A 9 -2.03 -18.24 1.61
N LEU A 10 -1.64 -17.88 0.39
CA LEU A 10 -0.69 -18.63 -0.43
C LEU A 10 0.69 -17.95 -0.35
N VAL A 11 1.68 -18.68 0.13
CA VAL A 11 3.10 -18.25 0.17
C VAL A 11 3.84 -18.87 -1.00
N VAL A 12 4.54 -18.02 -1.79
CA VAL A 12 5.27 -18.44 -3.00
C VAL A 12 6.70 -17.91 -2.93
N ASP A 13 7.67 -18.80 -2.74
CA ASP A 13 9.11 -18.48 -2.68
C ASP A 13 9.88 -19.72 -3.15
N ASP A 14 10.97 -19.57 -3.88
CA ASP A 14 11.80 -20.70 -4.32
C ASP A 14 12.76 -21.21 -3.23
N ALA A 15 12.92 -20.45 -2.14
CA ALA A 15 13.72 -20.82 -0.98
C ALA A 15 12.85 -21.52 0.09
N PRO A 16 13.04 -22.83 0.36
CA PRO A 16 12.24 -23.57 1.35
C PRO A 16 12.31 -22.93 2.75
N THR A 17 13.47 -22.43 3.15
CA THR A 17 13.66 -21.77 4.44
C THR A 17 12.85 -20.48 4.59
N ALA A 18 12.65 -19.73 3.50
CA ALA A 18 11.81 -18.54 3.51
C ALA A 18 10.33 -18.92 3.68
N ILE A 19 9.90 -19.97 2.98
CA ILE A 19 8.55 -20.53 3.14
C ILE A 19 8.31 -20.95 4.58
N ASP A 20 9.21 -21.71 5.20
CA ASP A 20 9.06 -22.24 6.56
C ASP A 20 8.92 -21.10 7.59
N ILE A 21 9.70 -20.03 7.45
CA ILE A 21 9.64 -18.87 8.34
C ILE A 21 8.26 -18.17 8.21
N LEU A 22 7.83 -17.89 6.98
CA LEU A 22 6.56 -17.24 6.72
C LEU A 22 5.38 -18.09 7.20
N VAL A 23 5.40 -19.40 6.92
CA VAL A 23 4.36 -20.34 7.36
C VAL A 23 4.25 -20.34 8.88
N ARG A 24 5.38 -20.49 9.62
CA ARG A 24 5.38 -20.50 11.08
C ARG A 24 4.77 -19.22 11.65
N ASN A 25 5.15 -18.06 11.12
CA ASN A 25 4.67 -16.77 11.59
C ASN A 25 3.17 -16.59 11.29
N LEU A 26 2.72 -16.91 10.09
CA LEU A 26 1.32 -16.74 9.71
C LEU A 26 0.38 -17.76 10.39
N VAL A 27 0.81 -19.01 10.55
CA VAL A 27 0.04 -20.04 11.29
C VAL A 27 -0.14 -19.63 12.75
N SER A 28 0.85 -19.00 13.39
CA SER A 28 0.74 -18.50 14.77
C SER A 28 -0.39 -17.48 14.95
N ARG A 29 -0.76 -16.76 13.88
CA ARG A 29 -1.88 -15.81 13.85
C ARG A 29 -3.22 -16.46 13.44
N GLY A 30 -3.23 -17.76 13.15
CA GLY A 30 -4.44 -18.52 12.87
C GLY A 30 -4.86 -18.55 11.40
N TYR A 31 -4.03 -18.07 10.46
CA TYR A 31 -4.29 -18.17 9.03
C TYR A 31 -4.19 -19.61 8.52
N CYS A 32 -4.90 -19.92 7.43
CA CYS A 32 -4.76 -21.18 6.69
C CYS A 32 -3.76 -20.98 5.56
N ILE A 33 -2.64 -21.72 5.58
CA ILE A 33 -1.52 -21.47 4.68
C ILE A 33 -1.41 -22.55 3.60
N PHE A 34 -1.30 -22.10 2.36
CA PHE A 34 -0.90 -22.87 1.20
C PHE A 34 0.51 -22.44 0.79
N THR A 35 1.29 -23.35 0.21
CA THR A 35 2.66 -23.05 -0.20
C THR A 35 2.93 -23.52 -1.62
N ALA A 36 3.74 -22.75 -2.36
CA ALA A 36 4.26 -23.13 -3.66
C ALA A 36 5.72 -22.71 -3.79
N SER A 37 6.54 -23.53 -4.43
CA SER A 37 7.96 -23.21 -4.68
C SER A 37 8.20 -22.53 -6.02
N ASN A 38 7.18 -22.32 -6.83
CA ASN A 38 7.23 -21.70 -8.14
C ASN A 38 5.86 -21.17 -8.58
N VAL A 39 5.85 -20.37 -9.64
CA VAL A 39 4.62 -19.74 -10.16
C VAL A 39 3.63 -20.75 -10.73
N VAL A 40 4.11 -21.83 -11.37
CA VAL A 40 3.21 -22.83 -12.00
C VAL A 40 2.37 -23.53 -10.93
N ASP A 41 2.99 -23.94 -9.84
CA ASP A 41 2.26 -24.59 -8.74
C ASP A 41 1.38 -23.60 -7.98
N ALA A 42 1.80 -22.35 -7.86
CA ALA A 42 0.98 -21.28 -7.30
C ALA A 42 -0.32 -21.07 -8.09
N VAL A 43 -0.26 -21.09 -9.42
CA VAL A 43 -1.44 -20.97 -10.29
C VAL A 43 -2.38 -22.15 -10.10
N LYS A 44 -1.89 -23.39 -10.03
CA LYS A 44 -2.73 -24.57 -9.76
C LYS A 44 -3.48 -24.47 -8.42
N ILE A 45 -2.83 -23.93 -7.39
CA ILE A 45 -3.45 -23.72 -6.08
C ILE A 45 -4.54 -22.64 -6.18
N LEU A 46 -4.26 -21.52 -6.86
CA LEU A 46 -5.21 -20.44 -7.09
C LEU A 46 -6.47 -20.91 -7.85
N GLU A 47 -6.32 -21.86 -8.78
CA GLU A 47 -7.43 -22.46 -9.53
C GLU A 47 -8.23 -23.47 -8.70
N SER A 48 -7.62 -24.14 -7.71
CA SER A 48 -8.20 -25.22 -6.92
C SER A 48 -8.79 -24.80 -5.58
N ALA A 49 -8.36 -23.66 -5.03
CA ALA A 49 -8.76 -23.18 -3.71
C ALA A 49 -9.04 -21.67 -3.70
N PRO A 50 -9.99 -21.19 -2.88
CA PRO A 50 -10.22 -19.78 -2.69
C PRO A 50 -9.07 -19.18 -1.87
N ILE A 51 -8.22 -18.38 -2.50
CA ILE A 51 -7.08 -17.70 -1.85
C ILE A 51 -7.44 -16.23 -1.64
N ASP A 52 -7.32 -15.78 -0.39
CA ASP A 52 -7.60 -14.40 -0.01
C ASP A 52 -6.40 -13.49 -0.26
N LEU A 53 -5.18 -13.98 0.03
CA LEU A 53 -3.93 -13.25 -0.08
C LEU A 53 -2.83 -14.13 -0.66
N VAL A 54 -2.05 -13.58 -1.58
CA VAL A 54 -0.79 -14.18 -2.05
C VAL A 54 0.39 -13.37 -1.52
N ILE A 55 1.37 -14.05 -0.93
CA ILE A 55 2.66 -13.48 -0.56
C ILE A 55 3.69 -14.12 -1.48
N THR A 56 4.32 -13.33 -2.35
CA THR A 56 5.26 -13.86 -3.36
C THR A 56 6.63 -13.19 -3.28
N ASP A 57 7.70 -13.98 -3.45
CA ASP A 57 9.00 -13.39 -3.71
C ASP A 57 9.03 -12.74 -5.10
N TYR A 58 9.84 -11.69 -5.23
CA TYR A 58 10.05 -10.99 -6.49
C TYR A 58 10.81 -11.85 -7.51
N LYS A 59 11.90 -12.49 -7.06
CA LYS A 59 12.87 -13.12 -7.93
C LYS A 59 12.83 -14.64 -7.76
N MET A 60 12.09 -15.30 -8.64
CA MET A 60 12.04 -16.75 -8.71
C MET A 60 12.59 -17.25 -10.05
N PRO A 61 13.14 -18.49 -10.11
CA PRO A 61 13.64 -19.09 -11.35
C PRO A 61 12.56 -19.22 -12.42
N ARG A 62 12.90 -18.95 -13.68
CA ARG A 62 12.07 -19.08 -14.90
C ARG A 62 10.93 -18.06 -15.01
N ILE A 63 10.07 -17.93 -14.02
CA ILE A 63 8.90 -17.03 -14.01
C ILE A 63 8.96 -16.20 -12.74
N SER A 64 8.93 -14.87 -12.87
CA SER A 64 9.09 -13.94 -11.74
C SER A 64 7.80 -13.76 -10.95
N GLY A 65 7.90 -13.27 -9.70
CA GLY A 65 6.73 -12.87 -8.92
C GLY A 65 5.90 -11.76 -9.58
N LEU A 66 6.50 -10.92 -10.42
CA LEU A 66 5.76 -9.93 -11.23
C LEU A 66 4.82 -10.60 -12.24
N ASP A 67 5.23 -11.68 -12.86
CA ASP A 67 4.40 -12.42 -13.81
C ASP A 67 3.22 -13.09 -13.09
N LEU A 68 3.47 -13.59 -11.86
CA LEU A 68 2.40 -14.11 -11.00
C LEU A 68 1.39 -13.02 -10.64
N ILE A 69 1.85 -11.82 -10.25
CA ILE A 69 0.96 -10.68 -9.96
C ILE A 69 0.10 -10.34 -11.16
N ARG A 70 0.70 -10.25 -12.36
CA ARG A 70 -0.04 -9.97 -13.60
C ARG A 70 -1.13 -11.04 -13.85
N HIS A 71 -0.79 -12.31 -13.65
CA HIS A 71 -1.74 -13.42 -13.80
C HIS A 71 -2.88 -13.32 -12.78
N ILE A 72 -2.58 -13.03 -11.51
CA ILE A 72 -3.59 -12.86 -10.46
C ILE A 72 -4.53 -11.69 -10.80
N ARG A 73 -4.01 -10.55 -11.23
CA ARG A 73 -4.85 -9.40 -11.59
C ARG A 73 -5.76 -9.66 -12.78
N ALA A 74 -5.32 -10.47 -13.74
CA ALA A 74 -6.12 -10.85 -14.90
C ALA A 74 -7.25 -11.86 -14.56
N ASN A 75 -7.00 -12.78 -13.62
CA ASN A 75 -7.89 -13.94 -13.42
C ASN A 75 -8.51 -14.00 -12.02
N PHE A 76 -7.89 -13.41 -11.00
CA PHE A 76 -8.27 -13.50 -9.58
C PHE A 76 -8.34 -12.12 -8.94
N SER A 77 -9.25 -11.26 -9.43
CA SER A 77 -9.35 -9.84 -9.03
C SER A 77 -9.65 -9.62 -7.53
N GLU A 78 -10.16 -10.63 -6.85
CA GLU A 78 -10.49 -10.58 -5.42
C GLU A 78 -9.33 -11.01 -4.50
N THR A 79 -8.25 -11.55 -5.06
CA THR A 79 -7.07 -11.98 -4.30
C THR A 79 -6.11 -10.83 -4.14
N GLU A 80 -5.78 -10.47 -2.92
CA GLU A 80 -4.77 -9.43 -2.65
C GLU A 80 -3.35 -10.00 -2.82
N VAL A 81 -2.35 -9.16 -3.09
CA VAL A 81 -0.97 -9.60 -3.31
C VAL A 81 0.04 -8.74 -2.57
N ILE A 82 0.87 -9.38 -1.74
CA ILE A 82 2.07 -8.78 -1.14
C ILE A 82 3.29 -9.31 -1.88
N MET A 83 4.14 -8.42 -2.35
CA MET A 83 5.44 -8.79 -2.89
C MET A 83 6.53 -8.64 -1.85
N ILE A 84 7.30 -9.69 -1.61
CA ILE A 84 8.50 -9.67 -0.76
C ILE A 84 9.74 -9.68 -1.64
N THR A 85 10.80 -8.94 -1.28
CA THR A 85 12.03 -8.93 -2.07
C THR A 85 13.27 -8.56 -1.29
N GLY A 86 14.38 -9.24 -1.56
CA GLY A 86 15.71 -8.86 -1.09
C GLY A 86 16.35 -7.73 -1.91
N TYR A 87 15.74 -7.32 -3.02
CA TYR A 87 16.21 -6.21 -3.85
C TYR A 87 15.32 -4.99 -3.62
N ALA A 88 15.52 -4.35 -2.46
CA ALA A 88 14.80 -3.13 -2.07
C ALA A 88 15.26 -1.94 -2.94
N THR A 89 14.86 -1.92 -4.21
CA THR A 89 15.00 -0.73 -5.04
C THR A 89 13.65 -0.06 -5.17
N VAL A 90 13.63 1.26 -5.09
CA VAL A 90 12.39 2.05 -5.33
C VAL A 90 11.79 1.74 -6.70
N LYS A 91 12.63 1.46 -7.70
CA LYS A 91 12.20 1.05 -9.04
C LYS A 91 11.42 -0.28 -9.01
N GLY A 92 11.88 -1.25 -8.22
CA GLY A 92 11.19 -2.54 -8.02
C GLY A 92 9.86 -2.38 -7.28
N ALA A 93 9.82 -1.57 -6.23
CA ALA A 93 8.59 -1.27 -5.49
C ALA A 93 7.54 -0.57 -6.37
N VAL A 94 7.94 0.46 -7.10
CA VAL A 94 7.07 1.17 -8.06
C VAL A 94 6.56 0.23 -9.15
N GLN A 95 7.42 -0.66 -9.66
CA GLN A 95 7.01 -1.61 -10.69
C GLN A 95 6.03 -2.65 -10.14
N ALA A 96 6.23 -3.17 -8.93
CA ALA A 96 5.33 -4.10 -8.28
C ALA A 96 3.94 -3.50 -8.08
N VAL A 97 3.86 -2.27 -7.55
CA VAL A 97 2.60 -1.53 -7.37
C VAL A 97 1.93 -1.23 -8.70
N LYS A 98 2.66 -0.77 -9.73
CA LYS A 98 2.10 -0.55 -11.09
C LYS A 98 1.56 -1.83 -11.73
N MET A 99 2.12 -2.97 -11.39
CA MET A 99 1.65 -4.28 -11.85
C MET A 99 0.51 -4.86 -11.02
N GLY A 100 0.13 -4.17 -9.93
CA GLY A 100 -1.03 -4.52 -9.13
C GLY A 100 -0.70 -5.23 -7.82
N ALA A 101 0.53 -5.22 -7.33
CA ALA A 101 0.80 -5.59 -5.94
C ALA A 101 0.10 -4.60 -5.00
N ASP A 102 -0.55 -5.11 -3.97
CA ASP A 102 -1.24 -4.28 -2.98
C ASP A 102 -0.28 -3.72 -1.94
N GLU A 103 0.77 -4.47 -1.65
CA GLU A 103 1.82 -4.12 -0.71
C GLU A 103 3.18 -4.63 -1.20
N TYR A 104 4.24 -4.00 -0.72
CA TYR A 104 5.62 -4.35 -1.01
C TYR A 104 6.42 -4.39 0.30
N LEU A 105 7.10 -5.51 0.58
CA LEU A 105 7.84 -5.71 1.82
C LEU A 105 9.31 -6.03 1.50
N PRO A 106 10.26 -5.14 1.84
CA PRO A 106 11.69 -5.38 1.62
C PRO A 106 12.26 -6.37 2.63
N LYS A 107 13.10 -7.31 2.19
CA LYS A 107 13.92 -8.16 3.08
C LYS A 107 15.21 -7.39 3.48
N PRO A 108 15.64 -7.41 4.76
CA PRO A 108 15.01 -8.08 5.90
C PRO A 108 13.82 -7.28 6.46
N PHE A 109 12.82 -7.96 6.97
CA PHE A 109 11.66 -7.38 7.64
C PHE A 109 11.42 -8.05 8.99
N THR A 110 10.76 -7.36 9.89
CA THR A 110 10.32 -7.87 11.20
C THR A 110 8.97 -8.57 11.09
N ASP A 111 8.64 -9.39 12.09
CA ASP A 111 7.32 -10.03 12.17
C ASP A 111 6.19 -8.99 12.24
N ASP A 112 6.39 -7.88 12.94
CA ASP A 112 5.40 -6.79 13.03
C ASP A 112 5.15 -6.10 11.67
N GLU A 113 6.19 -5.91 10.87
CA GLU A 113 6.05 -5.37 9.50
C GLU A 113 5.29 -6.33 8.60
N LEU A 114 5.60 -7.64 8.67
CA LEU A 114 4.87 -8.68 7.94
C LEU A 114 3.39 -8.68 8.33
N PHE A 115 3.08 -8.74 9.61
CA PHE A 115 1.69 -8.77 10.09
C PHE A 115 0.93 -7.50 9.73
N SER A 116 1.58 -6.34 9.86
CA SER A 116 0.97 -5.07 9.44
C SER A 116 0.64 -5.04 7.95
N ALA A 117 1.50 -5.58 7.08
CA ALA A 117 1.25 -5.68 5.64
C ALA A 117 0.09 -6.65 5.34
N VAL A 118 0.06 -7.81 6.00
CA VAL A 118 -1.02 -8.80 5.86
C VAL A 118 -2.37 -8.23 6.29
N ASP A 119 -2.41 -7.58 7.46
CA ASP A 119 -3.64 -6.97 7.98
C ASP A 119 -4.16 -5.88 7.03
N ARG A 120 -3.28 -5.05 6.45
CA ARG A 120 -3.67 -4.03 5.47
C ARG A 120 -4.25 -4.64 4.20
N ALA A 121 -3.62 -5.67 3.65
CA ALA A 121 -4.07 -6.33 2.43
C ALA A 121 -5.43 -7.01 2.64
N LEU A 122 -5.61 -7.77 3.72
CA LEU A 122 -6.85 -8.49 4.02
C LEU A 122 -8.01 -7.54 4.35
N ASN A 123 -7.76 -6.46 5.09
CA ASN A 123 -8.77 -5.42 5.34
C ASN A 123 -9.24 -4.76 4.05
N LYS A 124 -8.34 -4.52 3.10
CA LYS A 124 -8.68 -3.98 1.77
C LYS A 124 -9.61 -4.92 0.99
N GLN A 125 -9.34 -6.23 1.03
CA GLN A 125 -10.19 -7.25 0.40
C GLN A 125 -11.60 -7.27 1.01
N GLU A 126 -11.71 -7.27 2.33
CA GLU A 126 -13.01 -7.30 3.01
C GLU A 126 -13.87 -6.09 2.63
N LEU A 127 -13.25 -4.91 2.55
CA LEU A 127 -13.90 -3.68 2.10
C LEU A 127 -14.44 -3.78 0.67
N ARG A 128 -13.67 -4.35 -0.26
CA ARG A 128 -14.12 -4.58 -1.65
C ARG A 128 -15.31 -5.53 -1.71
N ARG A 129 -15.29 -6.62 -0.94
CA ARG A 129 -16.40 -7.59 -0.85
C ARG A 129 -17.69 -6.96 -0.32
N VAL A 130 -17.58 -6.06 0.69
CA VAL A 130 -18.74 -5.34 1.26
C VAL A 130 -19.36 -4.39 0.23
N VAL A 131 -18.56 -3.68 -0.54
CA VAL A 131 -19.04 -2.76 -1.59
C VAL A 131 -19.74 -3.49 -2.74
N LYS A 132 -19.24 -4.66 -3.16
CA LYS A 132 -19.85 -5.46 -4.26
C LYS A 132 -21.17 -6.12 -3.88
N ASN A 133 -21.33 -6.56 -2.64
CA ASN A 133 -22.50 -7.33 -2.21
C ASN A 133 -23.72 -6.48 -1.82
N GLY A 134 -23.69 -5.16 -2.00
CA GLY A 134 -24.88 -4.28 -1.97
C GLY A 134 -25.71 -4.28 -0.67
N LYS A 135 -25.21 -4.84 0.43
CA LYS A 135 -25.86 -4.78 1.73
C LYS A 135 -25.05 -3.91 2.68
N PRO A 136 -25.59 -2.76 3.11
CA PRO A 136 -25.02 -2.05 4.25
C PRO A 136 -25.35 -2.86 5.52
N ARG A 137 -24.56 -3.87 5.85
CA ARG A 137 -24.42 -4.26 7.24
C ARG A 137 -23.73 -3.11 7.94
N GLY A 138 -24.35 -2.63 9.01
CA GLY A 138 -24.01 -1.45 9.77
C GLY A 138 -22.56 -1.02 9.61
N MET A 139 -22.34 0.26 9.29
CA MET A 139 -21.08 0.90 8.91
C MET A 139 -19.88 0.04 9.29
N PRO A 140 -19.03 -0.46 8.35
CA PRO A 140 -17.78 -1.08 8.72
C PRO A 140 -17.11 -0.09 9.66
N GLU A 141 -16.63 -0.55 10.82
CA GLU A 141 -15.89 0.30 11.76
C GLU A 141 -14.84 1.00 10.92
N ALA A 142 -15.09 2.30 10.63
CA ALA A 142 -14.64 3.00 9.43
C ALA A 142 -13.13 2.93 9.32
N HIS A 143 -12.62 1.97 8.55
CA HIS A 143 -11.19 1.82 8.24
C HIS A 143 -10.27 1.85 9.48
N GLY A 144 -10.69 1.19 10.59
CA GLY A 144 -9.96 1.16 11.86
C GLY A 144 -10.31 2.30 12.83
N ILE A 145 -11.18 3.23 12.45
CA ILE A 145 -11.67 4.27 13.37
C ILE A 145 -12.80 3.68 14.21
N VAL A 146 -12.52 3.43 15.49
CA VAL A 146 -13.46 2.86 16.46
C VAL A 146 -14.02 3.95 17.37
N GLY A 147 -15.35 4.04 17.49
CA GLY A 147 -16.00 4.95 18.44
C GLY A 147 -17.45 5.28 18.08
N LYS A 148 -18.25 5.59 19.12
CA LYS A 148 -19.68 5.93 18.99
C LYS A 148 -20.00 7.32 19.52
N SER A 149 -18.99 8.08 19.95
CA SER A 149 -19.17 9.43 20.49
C SER A 149 -19.65 10.41 19.41
N LYS A 150 -20.25 11.53 19.82
CA LYS A 150 -20.68 12.59 18.88
C LYS A 150 -19.53 13.11 18.00
N PRO A 151 -18.31 13.39 18.53
CA PRO A 151 -17.18 13.81 17.72
C PRO A 151 -16.78 12.78 16.68
N VAL A 152 -16.72 11.49 17.03
CA VAL A 152 -16.36 10.42 16.07
C VAL A 152 -17.40 10.30 14.97
N ARG A 153 -18.71 10.38 15.28
CA ARG A 153 -19.76 10.36 14.24
C ARG A 153 -19.65 11.57 13.30
N LYS A 154 -19.32 12.75 13.83
CA LYS A 154 -19.08 13.94 13.02
C LYS A 154 -17.87 13.73 12.10
N LEU A 155 -16.75 13.21 12.64
CA LEU A 155 -15.56 12.86 11.86
C LEU A 155 -15.88 11.89 10.72
N LEU A 156 -16.64 10.83 10.98
CA LEU A 156 -17.05 9.85 9.97
C LEU A 156 -17.89 10.48 8.85
N ALA A 157 -18.79 11.40 9.19
CA ALA A 157 -19.56 12.15 8.19
C ALA A 157 -18.67 13.09 7.35
N GLU A 158 -17.65 13.71 7.95
CA GLU A 158 -16.68 14.54 7.25
C GLU A 158 -15.78 13.69 6.32
N ILE A 159 -15.34 12.50 6.75
CA ILE A 159 -14.62 11.53 5.92
C ILE A 159 -15.45 11.13 4.70
N GLU A 160 -16.72 10.78 4.89
CA GLU A 160 -17.61 10.44 3.78
C GLU A 160 -17.78 11.59 2.79
N LYS A 161 -17.91 12.81 3.27
CA LYS A 161 -17.99 14.02 2.42
C LYS A 161 -16.69 14.25 1.66
N ALA A 162 -15.53 14.14 2.33
CA ALA A 162 -14.21 14.32 1.73
C ALA A 162 -13.91 13.25 0.67
N SER A 163 -14.31 12.00 0.89
CA SER A 163 -14.08 10.89 -0.04
C SER A 163 -14.77 11.08 -1.40
N LYS A 164 -15.84 11.86 -1.45
CA LYS A 164 -16.60 12.17 -2.68
C LYS A 164 -16.01 13.35 -3.47
N SER A 165 -15.03 14.06 -2.90
CA SER A 165 -14.43 15.27 -3.48
C SER A 165 -13.01 15.00 -4.00
N PRO A 166 -12.57 15.59 -5.13
CA PRO A 166 -11.18 15.58 -5.57
C PRO A 166 -10.32 16.65 -4.86
N ALA A 167 -10.88 17.42 -3.95
CA ALA A 167 -10.18 18.51 -3.27
C ALA A 167 -9.08 17.98 -2.35
N THR A 168 -8.04 18.80 -2.17
CA THR A 168 -7.01 18.57 -1.15
C THR A 168 -7.63 18.67 0.24
N VAL A 169 -7.32 17.69 1.10
CA VAL A 169 -7.84 17.60 2.47
C VAL A 169 -6.71 17.87 3.45
N LEU A 170 -6.94 18.79 4.40
CA LEU A 170 -6.03 19.01 5.53
C LEU A 170 -6.61 18.30 6.76
N VAL A 171 -5.82 17.37 7.32
CA VAL A 171 -6.16 16.64 8.55
C VAL A 171 -5.36 17.22 9.70
N LEU A 172 -6.06 17.79 10.70
CA LEU A 172 -5.46 18.42 11.87
C LEU A 172 -5.70 17.55 13.12
N GLY A 173 -4.70 17.48 13.98
CA GLY A 173 -4.76 16.75 15.25
C GLY A 173 -3.39 16.58 15.88
N GLU A 174 -3.36 16.32 17.18
CA GLU A 174 -2.13 16.03 17.91
C GLU A 174 -1.43 14.78 17.40
N SER A 175 -0.17 14.58 17.77
CA SER A 175 0.56 13.35 17.42
C SER A 175 -0.14 12.14 18.03
N GLY A 176 -0.17 11.01 17.30
CA GLY A 176 -0.79 9.76 17.77
C GLY A 176 -2.33 9.72 17.73
N THR A 177 -3.04 10.77 17.30
CA THR A 177 -4.52 10.80 17.24
C THR A 177 -5.13 10.02 16.08
N GLY A 178 -4.31 9.38 15.23
CA GLY A 178 -4.80 8.57 14.11
C GLY A 178 -5.06 9.35 12.82
N LYS A 179 -4.34 10.46 12.57
CA LYS A 179 -4.45 11.24 11.32
C LYS A 179 -4.29 10.37 10.06
N GLU A 180 -3.37 9.41 10.08
CA GLU A 180 -3.17 8.47 8.98
C GLU A 180 -4.41 7.58 8.76
N LEU A 181 -5.07 7.11 9.84
CA LEU A 181 -6.32 6.34 9.73
C LEU A 181 -7.41 7.13 9.03
N VAL A 182 -7.53 8.44 9.34
CA VAL A 182 -8.47 9.35 8.67
C VAL A 182 -8.15 9.46 7.18
N ALA A 183 -6.89 9.67 6.81
CA ALA A 183 -6.48 9.76 5.42
C ALA A 183 -6.73 8.46 4.64
N ARG A 184 -6.44 7.30 5.25
CA ARG A 184 -6.77 5.98 4.71
C ARG A 184 -8.28 5.81 4.52
N ALA A 185 -9.08 6.21 5.52
CA ALA A 185 -10.54 6.15 5.46
C ALA A 185 -11.09 6.98 4.29
N ILE A 186 -10.57 8.19 4.07
CA ILE A 186 -10.94 9.04 2.94
C ILE A 186 -10.59 8.37 1.61
N HIS A 187 -9.38 7.85 1.47
CA HIS A 187 -8.92 7.20 0.23
C HIS A 187 -9.77 5.97 -0.10
N TYR A 188 -9.87 5.01 0.82
CA TYR A 188 -10.58 3.75 0.59
C TYR A 188 -12.12 3.89 0.50
N SER A 189 -12.69 5.00 0.98
CA SER A 189 -14.10 5.35 0.75
C SER A 189 -14.32 6.10 -0.56
N SER A 190 -13.27 6.46 -1.30
CA SER A 190 -13.36 7.26 -2.53
C SER A 190 -13.44 6.40 -3.79
N LYS A 191 -13.72 7.04 -4.93
CA LYS A 191 -13.63 6.39 -6.25
C LYS A 191 -12.21 5.92 -6.62
N ARG A 192 -11.19 6.35 -5.87
CA ARG A 192 -9.78 6.00 -6.04
C ARG A 192 -9.33 4.87 -5.11
N ALA A 193 -10.25 4.16 -4.45
CA ALA A 193 -9.94 3.10 -3.48
C ALA A 193 -9.06 1.96 -4.04
N SER A 194 -9.10 1.74 -5.35
CA SER A 194 -8.27 0.74 -6.04
C SER A 194 -6.94 1.29 -6.57
N ALA A 195 -6.73 2.61 -6.50
CA ALA A 195 -5.51 3.28 -6.94
C ALA A 195 -4.48 3.35 -5.77
N PRO A 196 -3.21 3.71 -6.03
CA PRO A 196 -2.19 3.76 -5.00
C PRO A 196 -2.53 4.73 -3.85
N PHE A 197 -2.30 4.31 -2.60
CA PHE A 197 -2.24 5.17 -1.43
C PHE A 197 -0.78 5.23 -0.97
N VAL A 198 -0.16 6.41 -1.06
CA VAL A 198 1.26 6.62 -0.77
C VAL A 198 1.40 7.49 0.48
N PRO A 199 1.60 6.90 1.68
CA PRO A 199 1.90 7.67 2.88
C PRO A 199 3.37 8.06 2.90
N VAL A 200 3.66 9.33 3.19
CA VAL A 200 5.01 9.88 3.31
C VAL A 200 5.09 10.68 4.61
N ASN A 201 5.93 10.25 5.54
CA ASN A 201 6.29 11.05 6.71
C ASN A 201 7.45 11.98 6.34
N CYS A 202 7.17 13.29 6.27
CA CYS A 202 8.14 14.30 5.83
C CYS A 202 9.23 14.57 6.88
N GLY A 203 8.93 14.35 8.15
CA GLY A 203 9.92 14.47 9.24
C GLY A 203 10.89 13.29 9.33
N ALA A 204 10.52 12.13 8.79
CA ALA A 204 11.38 10.95 8.80
C ALA A 204 12.44 10.94 7.68
N ILE A 205 12.31 11.79 6.65
CA ILE A 205 13.23 11.85 5.51
C ILE A 205 14.18 13.04 5.70
N PRO A 206 15.51 12.82 5.61
CA PRO A 206 16.46 13.92 5.67
C PRO A 206 16.13 15.03 4.66
N GLU A 207 16.14 16.29 5.07
CA GLU A 207 15.73 17.45 4.26
C GLU A 207 16.36 17.46 2.86
N LYS A 208 17.67 17.14 2.78
CA LYS A 208 18.43 17.09 1.51
C LYS A 208 17.93 16.03 0.53
N LEU A 209 17.23 14.99 1.02
CA LEU A 209 16.69 13.91 0.21
C LEU A 209 15.19 14.07 -0.06
N LEU A 210 14.49 14.80 0.81
CA LEU A 210 13.03 14.94 0.76
C LEU A 210 12.55 15.45 -0.61
N GLU A 211 13.24 16.40 -1.20
CA GLU A 211 12.89 16.94 -2.52
C GLU A 211 12.99 15.85 -3.60
N SER A 212 14.11 15.16 -3.64
CA SER A 212 14.37 14.08 -4.60
C SER A 212 13.41 12.90 -4.42
N GLU A 213 13.04 12.56 -3.19
CA GLU A 213 12.09 11.48 -2.90
C GLU A 213 10.65 11.88 -3.27
N LEU A 214 10.24 13.12 -3.00
CA LEU A 214 8.89 13.59 -3.33
C LEU A 214 8.68 13.80 -4.83
N PHE A 215 9.61 14.53 -5.48
CA PHE A 215 9.45 14.99 -6.87
C PHE A 215 10.17 14.10 -7.90
N GLY A 216 11.04 13.17 -7.43
CA GLY A 216 11.93 12.46 -8.32
C GLY A 216 13.05 13.35 -8.88
N HIS A 217 14.00 12.75 -9.57
CA HIS A 217 15.11 13.47 -10.20
C HIS A 217 15.50 12.86 -11.54
N VAL A 218 16.07 13.68 -12.40
CA VAL A 218 16.73 13.22 -13.62
C VAL A 218 18.19 12.89 -13.34
N LYS A 219 18.77 12.03 -14.15
CA LYS A 219 20.22 11.73 -14.11
C LYS A 219 21.03 13.02 -14.18
N GLY A 220 21.98 13.17 -13.26
CA GLY A 220 22.87 14.34 -13.19
C GLY A 220 22.28 15.56 -12.46
N ALA A 221 21.10 15.46 -11.83
CA ALA A 221 20.46 16.55 -11.11
C ALA A 221 21.28 17.04 -9.89
N PHE A 222 22.06 16.14 -9.28
CA PHE A 222 22.97 16.45 -8.16
C PHE A 222 24.10 15.40 -8.10
N THR A 223 25.13 15.63 -7.28
CA THR A 223 26.22 14.69 -7.04
C THR A 223 25.71 13.38 -6.46
N GLY A 224 25.82 12.27 -7.21
CA GLY A 224 25.25 10.96 -6.85
C GLY A 224 23.97 10.58 -7.59
N ALA A 225 23.37 11.47 -8.39
CA ALA A 225 22.23 11.16 -9.25
C ALA A 225 22.67 10.39 -10.51
N ASN A 226 23.06 9.14 -10.35
CA ASN A 226 23.60 8.29 -11.44
C ASN A 226 22.52 7.87 -12.44
N GLU A 227 21.25 7.84 -12.02
CA GLU A 227 20.08 7.46 -12.82
C GLU A 227 18.91 8.41 -12.56
N SER A 228 17.96 8.48 -13.50
CA SER A 228 16.68 9.18 -13.24
C SER A 228 15.76 8.31 -12.39
N ARG A 229 15.08 8.92 -11.40
CA ARG A 229 14.20 8.22 -10.47
C ARG A 229 12.88 8.96 -10.30
N ALA A 230 11.77 8.21 -10.40
CA ALA A 230 10.45 8.74 -10.09
C ALA A 230 10.30 8.99 -8.58
N GLY A 231 9.61 10.06 -8.21
CA GLY A 231 9.31 10.38 -6.81
C GLY A 231 7.95 9.86 -6.36
N PHE A 232 7.62 10.14 -5.09
CA PHE A 232 6.35 9.70 -4.49
C PHE A 232 5.12 10.30 -5.19
N PHE A 233 5.21 11.52 -5.72
CA PHE A 233 4.09 12.10 -6.48
C PHE A 233 3.77 11.31 -7.75
N GLN A 234 4.78 10.88 -8.50
CA GLN A 234 4.57 10.04 -9.69
C GLN A 234 4.05 8.65 -9.30
N THR A 235 4.51 8.11 -8.16
CA THR A 235 4.02 6.83 -7.64
C THR A 235 2.54 6.90 -7.23
N ALA A 236 2.10 8.07 -6.73
CA ALA A 236 0.73 8.31 -6.30
C ALA A 236 -0.21 8.72 -7.44
N ASP A 237 0.26 8.74 -8.69
CA ASP A 237 -0.53 9.21 -9.83
C ASP A 237 -1.83 8.41 -9.99
N GLY A 238 -2.94 9.12 -10.18
CA GLY A 238 -4.29 8.54 -10.19
C GLY A 238 -4.83 8.11 -8.82
N GLY A 239 -3.98 8.11 -7.78
CA GLY A 239 -4.28 7.68 -6.42
C GLY A 239 -4.37 8.81 -5.40
N THR A 240 -3.75 8.59 -4.25
CA THR A 240 -3.69 9.56 -3.14
C THR A 240 -2.31 9.53 -2.50
N ILE A 241 -1.71 10.70 -2.32
CA ILE A 241 -0.54 10.88 -1.48
C ILE A 241 -0.97 11.48 -0.13
N LEU A 242 -0.49 10.90 0.96
CA LEU A 242 -0.56 11.49 2.30
C LEU A 242 0.81 12.06 2.64
N LEU A 243 0.86 13.36 2.94
CA LEU A 243 2.05 14.02 3.47
C LEU A 243 1.81 14.25 4.96
N ASP A 244 2.44 13.45 5.81
CA ASP A 244 2.39 13.63 7.26
C ASP A 244 3.54 14.54 7.72
N GLU A 245 3.33 15.23 8.83
CA GLU A 245 4.30 16.17 9.43
C GLU A 245 4.80 17.25 8.44
N ILE A 246 3.88 17.84 7.67
CA ILE A 246 4.21 18.87 6.66
C ILE A 246 4.85 20.13 7.25
N ASN A 247 4.68 20.38 8.55
CA ASN A 247 5.31 21.46 9.30
C ASN A 247 6.84 21.28 9.41
N GLU A 248 7.37 20.07 9.27
CA GLU A 248 8.81 19.79 9.27
C GLU A 248 9.47 20.13 7.93
N MET A 249 8.70 20.46 6.91
CA MET A 249 9.24 20.89 5.62
C MET A 249 9.84 22.30 5.70
N SER A 250 11.00 22.48 5.05
CA SER A 250 11.59 23.81 4.88
C SER A 250 10.68 24.73 4.05
N PRO A 251 10.78 26.07 4.21
CA PRO A 251 10.01 27.03 3.44
C PRO A 251 10.16 26.84 1.92
N ALA A 252 11.34 26.47 1.44
CA ALA A 252 11.59 26.19 0.03
C ALA A 252 10.76 25.00 -0.47
N MET A 253 10.65 23.93 0.32
CA MET A 253 9.83 22.78 0.01
C MET A 253 8.33 23.09 0.05
N GLN A 254 7.89 23.90 1.00
CA GLN A 254 6.49 24.34 1.09
C GLN A 254 6.07 25.12 -0.17
N VAL A 255 6.94 25.99 -0.71
CA VAL A 255 6.67 26.71 -1.98
C VAL A 255 6.53 25.74 -3.16
N LYS A 256 7.39 24.72 -3.25
CA LYS A 256 7.27 23.69 -4.30
C LYS A 256 5.99 22.88 -4.17
N LEU A 257 5.64 22.49 -2.96
CA LEU A 257 4.39 21.79 -2.68
C LEU A 257 3.18 22.64 -3.06
N LEU A 258 3.20 23.94 -2.75
CA LEU A 258 2.12 24.86 -3.13
C LEU A 258 1.89 24.87 -4.64
N ARG A 259 2.95 24.91 -5.45
CA ARG A 259 2.83 24.82 -6.93
C ARG A 259 2.16 23.52 -7.37
N VAL A 260 2.59 22.38 -6.81
CA VAL A 260 1.93 21.08 -7.12
C VAL A 260 0.44 21.10 -6.78
N LEU A 261 0.07 21.70 -5.63
CA LEU A 261 -1.33 21.80 -5.24
C LEU A 261 -2.16 22.69 -6.17
N GLN A 262 -1.56 23.75 -6.74
CA GLN A 262 -2.18 24.69 -7.65
C GLN A 262 -2.26 24.13 -9.08
N ASP A 263 -1.10 23.71 -9.63
CA ASP A 263 -0.97 23.37 -11.04
C ASP A 263 -1.32 21.91 -11.34
N LYS A 264 -1.37 21.07 -10.29
CA LYS A 264 -1.54 19.60 -10.39
C LYS A 264 -0.49 18.93 -11.28
N GLN A 265 0.68 19.58 -11.42
CA GLN A 265 1.81 19.07 -12.19
C GLN A 265 3.04 18.90 -11.30
N VAL A 266 3.81 17.87 -11.57
CA VAL A 266 5.01 17.53 -10.81
C VAL A 266 6.21 17.51 -11.76
N GLY A 267 7.12 18.46 -11.58
CA GLY A 267 8.40 18.49 -12.27
C GLY A 267 9.48 17.74 -11.49
N MET A 268 10.27 16.93 -12.18
CA MET A 268 11.43 16.24 -11.56
C MET A 268 12.55 17.23 -11.27
N VAL A 269 13.32 16.98 -10.21
CA VAL A 269 14.52 17.77 -9.90
C VAL A 269 15.54 17.67 -11.03
N GLY A 270 16.03 18.82 -11.51
CA GLY A 270 16.96 18.89 -12.64
C GLY A 270 16.33 18.76 -14.04
N ALA A 271 15.03 18.57 -14.15
CA ALA A 271 14.34 18.68 -15.45
C ALA A 271 14.22 20.17 -15.86
N ARG A 272 14.44 20.46 -17.15
CA ARG A 272 14.28 21.79 -17.75
C ARG A 272 12.88 22.03 -18.22
#